data_7c22a22bdb9f21f0cc2c78042af5b4d9
#
_entry.id   7c22a22bdb9f21f0cc2c78042af5b4d9
#
_cell.length_a   1.000
_cell.length_b   1.000
_cell.length_c   1.000
_cell.angle_alpha   90.00
_cell.angle_beta   90.00
_cell.angle_gamma   90.00
#
_symmetry.space_group_name_H-M   'P 1'
#
loop_
_entity.id
_entity.type
_entity.pdbx_description
1 polymer ?
#
loop_
_entity_poly.entity_id
_entity_poly.type
_entity_poly.pdbx_seq_one_letter_code
_entity_poly.pdbx_strand_id
1 'polypeptide(L)' 'MDGTQATQIRSLLLEAADAIDRANAIVSMLDSDDQALLATALDEISSALHFELLQKLYLRYPRLAEDGAIWDGAVT' A
#
# COMPACT_ATOMS: atom_id res chain seq x y z
N MET A 1 -15.06 11.87 8.04
CA MET A 1 -13.89 11.98 7.14
C MET A 1 -14.32 12.69 5.87
N ASP A 2 -13.57 13.69 5.45
CA ASP A 2 -13.83 14.39 4.20
C ASP A 2 -12.83 13.97 3.12
N GLY A 3 -12.97 14.53 1.91
CA GLY A 3 -12.10 14.17 0.79
C GLY A 3 -10.63 14.53 1.01
N THR A 4 -10.38 15.63 1.73
CA THR A 4 -9.01 16.05 2.04
C THR A 4 -8.36 15.06 3.00
N GLN A 5 -9.08 14.66 4.03
CA GLN A 5 -8.59 13.66 4.97
C GLN A 5 -8.37 12.31 4.30
N ALA A 6 -9.29 11.91 3.43
CA ALA A 6 -9.15 10.66 2.69
C ALA A 6 -7.91 10.67 1.80
N THR A 7 -7.64 11.80 1.15
CA THR A 7 -6.44 11.96 0.32
C THR A 7 -5.17 11.87 1.14
N GLN A 8 -5.16 12.49 2.31
CA GLN A 8 -4.01 12.43 3.20
C GLN A 8 -3.77 11.01 3.69
N ILE A 9 -4.83 10.31 4.07
CA ILE A 9 -4.73 8.92 4.51
C ILE A 9 -4.17 8.05 3.37
N ARG A 10 -4.70 8.21 2.16
CA ARG A 10 -4.20 7.48 1.01
C ARG A 10 -2.71 7.70 0.79
N SER A 11 -2.27 8.95 0.82
CA SER A 11 -0.86 9.29 0.63
C SER A 11 0.03 8.60 1.67
N LEU A 12 -0.39 8.63 2.92
CA LEU A 12 0.37 7.99 4.00
C LEU A 12 0.38 6.47 3.87
N LEU A 13 -0.74 5.89 3.44
CA LEU A 13 -0.80 4.44 3.23
C LEU A 13 0.08 4.01 2.05
N LEU A 14 0.15 4.82 1.00
CA LEU A 14 1.04 4.52 -0.12
C LEU A 14 2.51 4.65 0.27
N GLU A 15 2.84 5.63 1.11
CA GLU A 15 4.19 5.73 1.67
C GLU A 15 4.53 4.52 2.54
N ALA A 16 3.56 4.07 3.34
CA ALA A 16 3.75 2.89 4.17
C ALA A 16 3.95 1.64 3.31
N ALA A 17 3.18 1.51 2.23
CA ALA A 17 3.34 0.40 1.30
C ALA A 17 4.74 0.38 0.69
N ASP A 18 5.23 1.54 0.30
CA ASP A 18 6.58 1.66 -0.24
C ASP A 18 7.64 1.29 0.79
N ALA A 19 7.45 1.72 2.03
CA ALA A 19 8.36 1.36 3.12
C ALA A 19 8.35 -0.14 3.39
N ILE A 20 7.18 -0.77 3.34
CA ILE A 20 7.06 -2.22 3.50
C ILE A 20 7.76 -2.94 2.35
N ASP A 21 7.61 -2.47 1.13
CA ASP A 21 8.28 -3.06 -0.02
C ASP A 21 9.80 -2.99 0.11
N ARG A 22 10.31 -1.86 0.60
CA ARG A 22 11.74 -1.71 0.83
C ARG A 22 12.23 -2.62 1.94
N ALA A 23 11.46 -2.77 3.01
CA ALA A 23 11.79 -3.70 4.08
C ALA A 23 11.79 -5.13 3.55
N ASN A 24 10.83 -5.47 2.71
CA ASN A 24 10.73 -6.81 2.12
C ASN A 24 11.95 -7.11 1.24
N ALA A 25 12.46 -6.12 0.52
CA ALA A 25 13.67 -6.28 -0.27
C ALA A 25 14.87 -6.63 0.60
N ILE A 26 14.97 -6.01 1.78
CA ILE A 26 16.03 -6.33 2.73
C ILE A 26 15.85 -7.74 3.31
N VAL A 27 14.61 -8.08 3.66
CA VAL A 27 14.29 -9.41 4.19
C VAL A 27 14.68 -10.49 3.20
N SER A 28 14.52 -10.26 1.90
CA SER A 28 14.88 -11.24 0.88
C SER A 28 16.38 -11.50 0.80
N MET A 29 17.20 -10.66 1.42
CA MET A 29 18.64 -10.83 1.48
C MET A 29 19.12 -11.54 2.74
N LEU A 30 18.21 -11.85 3.65
CA LEU A 30 18.52 -12.54 4.89
C LEU A 30 18.65 -14.05 4.65
N ASP A 31 19.14 -14.76 5.66
CA ASP A 31 19.17 -16.21 5.58
C ASP A 31 17.75 -16.79 5.66
N SER A 32 17.62 -18.09 5.38
CA SER A 32 16.32 -18.73 5.28
C SER A 32 15.49 -18.66 6.56
N ASP A 33 16.16 -18.76 7.70
CA ASP A 33 15.47 -18.75 9.00
C ASP A 33 14.89 -17.37 9.28
N ASP A 34 15.67 -16.32 9.05
CA ASP A 34 15.23 -14.96 9.28
C ASP A 34 14.18 -14.53 8.26
N GLN A 35 14.31 -14.97 7.00
CA GLN A 35 13.27 -14.74 6.00
C GLN A 35 11.95 -15.36 6.42
N ALA A 36 11.98 -16.62 6.86
CA ALA A 36 10.77 -17.31 7.29
C ALA A 36 10.11 -16.61 8.47
N LEU A 37 10.91 -15.99 9.33
CA LEU A 37 10.39 -15.27 10.48
C LEU A 37 9.56 -14.05 10.07
N LEU A 38 9.98 -13.32 9.06
CA LEU A 38 9.42 -12.01 8.75
C LEU A 38 8.58 -11.98 7.47
N ALA A 39 8.88 -12.83 6.50
CA ALA A 39 8.26 -12.75 5.18
C ALA A 39 6.74 -12.90 5.22
N THR A 40 6.24 -13.88 5.95
CA THR A 40 4.80 -14.11 6.04
C THR A 40 4.08 -12.94 6.68
N ALA A 41 4.65 -12.39 7.75
CA ALA A 41 4.05 -11.24 8.44
C ALA A 41 4.03 -10.01 7.52
N LEU A 42 5.10 -9.79 6.76
CA LEU A 42 5.14 -8.67 5.80
C LEU A 42 4.12 -8.85 4.69
N ASP A 43 3.96 -10.05 4.18
CA ASP A 43 2.94 -10.35 3.17
C ASP A 43 1.54 -10.07 3.70
N GLU A 44 1.25 -10.48 4.92
CA GLU A 44 -0.05 -10.25 5.53
C GLU A 44 -0.32 -8.76 5.71
N ILE A 45 0.67 -7.99 6.16
CA ILE A 45 0.52 -6.55 6.34
C ILE A 45 0.32 -5.88 4.99
N SER A 46 1.10 -6.25 3.99
CA SER A 46 1.01 -5.67 2.65
C SER A 46 -0.36 -5.96 2.03
N SER A 47 -0.84 -7.19 2.15
CA SER A 47 -2.15 -7.58 1.66
C SER A 47 -3.27 -6.81 2.37
N ALA A 48 -3.19 -6.70 3.69
CA ALA A 48 -4.19 -5.96 4.46
C ALA A 48 -4.21 -4.48 4.08
N LEU A 49 -3.04 -3.90 3.86
CA LEU A 49 -2.95 -2.50 3.47
C LEU A 49 -3.62 -2.25 2.12
N HIS A 50 -3.34 -3.10 1.12
CA HIS A 50 -3.90 -2.93 -0.21
C HIS A 50 -5.34 -3.38 -0.32
N PHE A 51 -5.68 -4.55 0.23
CA PHE A 51 -6.99 -5.17 0.01
C PHE A 51 -8.01 -4.81 1.08
N GLU A 52 -7.57 -4.35 2.24
CA GLU A 52 -8.50 -3.95 3.28
C GLU A 52 -8.54 -2.44 3.45
N LEU A 53 -7.40 -1.80 3.71
CA LEU A 53 -7.40 -0.37 3.99
C LEU A 53 -7.61 0.47 2.75
N LEU A 54 -6.79 0.29 1.72
CA LEU A 54 -6.92 1.10 0.51
C LEU A 54 -8.22 0.79 -0.23
N GLN A 55 -8.61 -0.47 -0.28
CA GLN A 55 -9.85 -0.84 -0.96
C GLN A 55 -11.07 -0.22 -0.26
N LYS A 56 -11.12 -0.26 1.05
CA LYS A 56 -12.22 0.37 1.80
C LYS A 56 -12.25 1.87 1.56
N LEU A 57 -11.09 2.49 1.52
CA LEU A 57 -11.00 3.91 1.24
C LEU A 57 -11.51 4.23 -0.18
N TYR A 58 -11.13 3.44 -1.17
CA TYR A 58 -11.56 3.64 -2.55
C TYR A 58 -13.05 3.35 -2.73
N LEU A 59 -13.61 2.42 -1.98
CA LEU A 59 -15.05 2.16 -2.01
C LEU A 59 -15.83 3.36 -1.47
N ARG A 60 -15.30 4.01 -0.46
CA ARG A 60 -15.91 5.19 0.13
C ARG A 60 -15.68 6.44 -0.74
N TYR A 61 -14.50 6.54 -1.33
CA TYR A 61 -14.08 7.68 -2.15
C TYR A 61 -13.51 7.18 -3.47
N PRO A 62 -14.39 6.77 -4.41
CA PRO A 62 -13.94 6.18 -5.67
C PRO A 62 -13.01 7.07 -6.48
N ARG A 63 -13.12 8.38 -6.30
CA ARG A 63 -12.27 9.32 -7.02
C ARG A 63 -10.79 9.15 -6.72
N LEU A 64 -10.45 8.66 -5.55
CA LEU A 64 -9.05 8.44 -5.20
C LEU A 64 -8.43 7.36 -6.07
N ALA A 65 -9.18 6.33 -6.38
CA ALA A 65 -8.72 5.30 -7.29
C ALA A 65 -8.68 5.80 -8.73
N GLU A 66 -9.70 6.58 -9.12
CA GLU A 66 -9.74 7.18 -10.45
C GLU A 66 -8.60 8.16 -10.66
N ASP A 67 -8.29 8.96 -9.66
CA ASP A 67 -7.18 9.91 -9.74
C ASP A 67 -5.87 9.19 -10.05
N GLY A 68 -5.64 8.05 -9.41
CA GLY A 68 -4.48 7.24 -9.71
C GLY A 68 -4.48 6.71 -11.12
N ALA A 69 -5.62 6.24 -11.60
CA ALA A 69 -5.76 5.74 -12.95
C ALA A 69 -5.66 6.87 -13.98
N ILE A 70 -6.23 8.03 -13.66
CA ILE A 70 -6.18 9.19 -14.54
C ILE A 70 -4.74 9.67 -14.71
N TRP A 71 -3.95 9.62 -13.67
CA TRP A 71 -2.55 9.99 -13.76
C TRP A 71 -1.84 9.20 -14.83
N ASP A 72 -2.08 7.90 -14.84
CA ASP A 72 -1.47 7.05 -15.85
C ASP A 72 -2.00 7.35 -17.24
N GLY A 73 -3.29 7.60 -17.35
CA GLY A 73 -3.94 7.84 -18.62
C GLY A 73 -3.78 9.27 -19.13
N ALA A 74 -3.89 10.24 -18.22
CA ALA A 74 -3.88 11.65 -18.60
C ALA A 74 -2.49 12.13 -19.01
N VAL A 75 -1.47 11.47 -18.55
CA VAL A 75 -0.10 11.82 -18.88
C VAL A 75 0.23 11.41 -20.31
N THR A 76 -0.56 10.52 -20.83
CA THR A 76 -0.42 10.11 -22.21
C THR A 76 -1.24 11.00 -23.15
#